data_0170abb984d6dced15175941c9367c34
#
_entry.id   0170abb984d6dced15175941c9367c34
#
_cell.length_a   1.000
_cell.length_b   1.000
_cell.length_c   1.000
_cell.angle_alpha   90.00
_cell.angle_beta   90.00
_cell.angle_gamma   90.00
#
_symmetry.space_group_name_H-M   'P 1'
#
loop_
_entity.id
_entity.type
_entity.pdbx_description
1 polymer ?
#
loop_
_entity_poly.entity_id
_entity_poly.type
_entity_poly.pdbx_seq_one_letter_code
_entity_poly.pdbx_strand_id
1 'polypeptide(L)'
;MTRLGDLEVGDRVTVLAQVKKVSSRPMRQRRGTLTEVTVGDGAGSMRLVFFNSRHAHLAVGEWGLFAGTVGKWQGDLQFTHPDCHVITGDDDDWARALVPIYPASKDVSSWVIQKSVKLLLGAGGGFAELVHDPLPDDIRARHGLLSLPAALLDIHRPTTMEDVERAAHRLK
;
A
#
# COMPACT_ATOMS: atom_id res chain seq x y z
N MET A 1 8.54 4.88 3.46
CA MET A 1 8.12 3.54 3.93
C MET A 1 8.80 3.25 5.25
N THR A 2 8.07 2.77 6.24
CA THR A 2 8.62 2.42 7.54
C THR A 2 9.36 1.08 7.43
N ARG A 3 10.58 1.00 7.96
CA ARG A 3 11.37 -0.24 7.99
C ARG A 3 10.86 -1.14 9.11
N LEU A 4 10.94 -2.46 8.91
CA LEU A 4 10.50 -3.42 9.92
C LEU A 4 11.28 -3.30 11.24
N GLY A 5 12.52 -2.81 11.19
CA GLY A 5 13.35 -2.59 12.38
C GLY A 5 12.95 -1.39 13.26
N ASP A 6 12.14 -0.47 12.71
CA ASP A 6 11.78 0.79 13.38
C ASP A 6 10.34 0.77 13.94
N LEU A 7 9.66 -0.38 13.87
CA LEU A 7 8.25 -0.52 14.25
C LEU A 7 8.07 -0.68 15.76
N GLU A 8 7.06 0.01 16.29
CA GLU A 8 6.62 -0.12 17.67
C GLU A 8 5.24 -0.80 17.77
N VAL A 9 4.99 -1.44 18.90
CA VAL A 9 3.69 -2.07 19.19
C VAL A 9 2.61 -0.99 19.27
N GLY A 10 1.53 -1.18 18.50
CA GLY A 10 0.43 -0.23 18.40
C GLY A 10 0.46 0.60 17.12
N ASP A 11 1.58 0.66 16.40
CA ASP A 11 1.68 1.38 15.15
C ASP A 11 0.71 0.81 14.11
N ARG A 12 0.03 1.69 13.39
CA ARG A 12 -0.76 1.32 12.22
C ARG A 12 0.01 1.70 10.97
N VAL A 13 0.59 0.72 10.31
CA VAL A 13 1.54 0.92 9.23
C VAL A 13 1.30 0.00 8.05
N THR A 14 1.87 0.39 6.91
CA THR A 14 2.04 -0.48 5.74
C THR A 14 3.53 -0.69 5.51
N VAL A 15 3.94 -1.94 5.39
CA VAL A 15 5.32 -2.33 5.14
C VAL A 15 5.45 -3.05 3.81
N LEU A 16 6.54 -2.76 3.09
CA LEU A 16 6.95 -3.53 1.92
C LEU A 16 7.95 -4.58 2.37
N ALA A 17 7.64 -5.85 2.15
CA ALA A 17 8.52 -6.94 2.56
C ALA A 17 8.40 -8.14 1.63
N GLN A 18 9.42 -8.98 1.65
CA GLN A 18 9.45 -10.24 0.92
C GLN A 18 9.02 -11.39 1.82
N VAL A 19 8.18 -12.28 1.29
CA VAL A 19 7.79 -13.52 1.97
C VAL A 19 9.00 -14.44 2.06
N LYS A 20 9.42 -14.74 3.29
CA LYS A 20 10.58 -15.61 3.58
C LYS A 20 10.17 -17.03 3.93
N LYS A 21 9.02 -17.19 4.58
CA LYS A 21 8.53 -18.50 5.03
C LYS A 21 7.01 -18.48 5.14
N VAL A 22 6.38 -19.57 4.75
CA VAL A 22 4.95 -19.82 4.93
C VAL A 22 4.79 -21.14 5.66
N SER A 23 3.98 -21.17 6.71
CA SER A 23 3.66 -22.35 7.49
C SER A 23 2.18 -22.38 7.83
N SER A 24 1.51 -23.48 7.52
CA SER A 24 0.10 -23.69 7.86
C SER A 24 -0.04 -24.93 8.72
N ARG A 25 -0.82 -24.83 9.80
CA ARG A 25 -1.09 -25.94 10.71
C ARG A 25 -2.53 -25.91 11.22
N PRO A 26 -3.12 -27.07 11.55
CA PRO A 26 -4.39 -27.12 12.24
C PRO A 26 -4.29 -26.46 13.62
N MET A 27 -5.33 -25.75 14.03
CA MET A 27 -5.40 -25.19 15.39
C MET A 27 -5.68 -26.30 16.41
N ARG A 28 -4.96 -26.31 17.53
CA ARG A 28 -5.08 -27.37 18.56
C ARG A 28 -6.38 -27.29 19.38
N GLN A 29 -6.92 -26.09 19.59
CA GLN A 29 -8.05 -25.87 20.52
C GLN A 29 -9.37 -25.51 19.82
N ARG A 30 -9.35 -25.24 18.51
CA ARG A 30 -10.53 -24.88 17.71
C ARG A 30 -10.43 -25.53 16.33
N ARG A 31 -11.57 -25.80 15.71
CA ARG A 31 -11.59 -26.19 14.29
C ARG A 31 -11.07 -25.03 13.44
N GLY A 32 -10.07 -25.30 12.61
CA GLY A 32 -9.54 -24.30 11.69
C GLY A 32 -8.05 -24.44 11.47
N THR A 33 -7.53 -23.57 10.60
CA THR A 33 -6.13 -23.51 10.20
C THR A 33 -5.51 -22.20 10.68
N LEU A 34 -4.31 -22.28 11.24
CA LEU A 34 -3.45 -21.17 11.53
C LEU A 34 -2.38 -21.10 10.43
N THR A 35 -2.33 -20.00 9.69
CA THR A 35 -1.27 -19.74 8.73
C THR A 35 -0.38 -18.63 9.28
N GLU A 36 0.91 -18.94 9.40
CA GLU A 36 1.95 -18.03 9.83
C GLU A 36 2.89 -17.76 8.64
N VAL A 37 3.09 -16.50 8.31
CA VAL A 37 3.97 -16.07 7.23
C VAL A 37 5.04 -15.18 7.84
N THR A 38 6.30 -15.47 7.57
CA THR A 38 7.42 -14.59 7.94
C THR A 38 7.79 -13.75 6.74
N VAL A 39 7.79 -12.44 6.92
CA VAL A 39 8.21 -11.47 5.90
C VAL A 39 9.42 -10.68 6.38
N GLY A 40 10.23 -10.17 5.44
CA GLY A 40 11.43 -9.40 5.76
C GLY A 40 11.75 -8.38 4.68
N ASP A 41 12.29 -7.22 5.10
CA ASP A 41 12.69 -6.11 4.24
C ASP A 41 14.22 -5.95 4.12
N GLY A 42 14.97 -6.90 4.69
CA GLY A 42 16.45 -6.85 4.78
C GLY A 42 16.97 -6.14 6.02
N ALA A 43 16.18 -5.27 6.67
CA ALA A 43 16.51 -4.61 7.93
C ALA A 43 15.91 -5.32 9.15
N GLY A 44 14.80 -6.05 8.94
CA GLY A 44 14.11 -6.77 9.99
C GLY A 44 13.22 -7.88 9.45
N SER A 45 12.54 -8.57 10.36
CA SER A 45 11.52 -9.56 10.02
C SER A 45 10.29 -9.40 10.91
N MET A 46 9.13 -9.76 10.37
CA MET A 46 7.85 -9.70 11.06
C MET A 46 7.03 -10.93 10.74
N ARG A 47 6.16 -11.32 11.66
CA ARG A 47 5.22 -12.42 11.49
C ARG A 47 3.85 -11.88 11.09
N LEU A 48 3.25 -12.48 10.05
CA LEU A 48 1.87 -12.28 9.67
C LEU A 48 1.09 -13.51 10.11
N VAL A 49 -0.02 -13.33 10.81
CA VAL A 49 -0.82 -14.42 11.38
C VAL A 49 -2.25 -14.36 10.83
N PHE A 50 -2.70 -15.49 10.27
CA PHE A 50 -4.03 -15.63 9.70
C PHE A 50 -4.73 -16.83 10.33
N PHE A 51 -5.94 -16.60 10.86
CA PHE A 51 -6.82 -17.65 11.36
C PHE A 51 -7.91 -17.93 10.33
N ASN A 52 -8.05 -19.18 9.91
CA ASN A 52 -9.09 -19.61 8.96
C ASN A 52 -9.14 -18.83 7.64
N SER A 53 -8.03 -18.21 7.23
CA SER A 53 -7.99 -17.42 6.01
C SER A 53 -7.84 -18.33 4.79
N ARG A 54 -8.80 -18.25 3.87
CA ARG A 54 -8.72 -18.87 2.53
C ARG A 54 -7.96 -17.97 1.55
N HIS A 55 -7.56 -16.76 1.97
CA HIS A 55 -7.00 -15.72 1.09
C HIS A 55 -5.50 -15.50 1.25
N ALA A 56 -4.84 -16.24 2.12
CA ALA A 56 -3.39 -16.13 2.28
C ALA A 56 -2.66 -17.00 1.23
N HIS A 57 -2.84 -16.71 -0.06
CA HIS A 57 -2.06 -17.31 -1.14
C HIS A 57 -0.74 -16.54 -1.30
N LEU A 58 0.09 -16.57 -0.26
CA LEU A 58 1.41 -15.96 -0.27
C LEU A 58 2.43 -17.07 -0.52
N ALA A 59 3.29 -16.90 -1.54
CA ALA A 59 4.37 -17.82 -1.83
C ALA A 59 5.72 -17.26 -1.37
N VAL A 60 6.63 -18.16 -1.01
CA VAL A 60 8.00 -17.77 -0.63
C VAL A 60 8.70 -17.11 -1.80
N GLY A 61 9.34 -15.97 -1.56
CA GLY A 61 10.01 -15.16 -2.56
C GLY A 61 9.19 -13.99 -3.10
N GLU A 62 7.87 -14.03 -2.94
CA GLU A 62 7.00 -12.93 -3.37
C GLU A 62 7.23 -11.66 -2.54
N TRP A 63 7.20 -10.53 -3.20
CA TRP A 63 7.14 -9.23 -2.57
C TRP A 63 5.70 -8.80 -2.38
N GLY A 64 5.42 -8.13 -1.28
CA GLY A 64 4.07 -7.64 -0.99
C GLY A 64 4.08 -6.47 -0.05
N LEU A 65 2.96 -5.75 -0.09
CA LEU A 65 2.64 -4.72 0.88
C LEU A 65 1.69 -5.32 1.92
N PHE A 66 2.07 -5.15 3.16
CA PHE A 66 1.34 -5.69 4.30
C PHE A 66 0.94 -4.54 5.22
N ALA A 67 -0.36 -4.37 5.43
CA ALA A 67 -0.89 -3.29 6.25
C ALA A 67 -1.62 -3.84 7.48
N GLY A 68 -1.37 -3.23 8.62
CA GLY A 68 -2.01 -3.66 9.85
C GLY A 68 -1.54 -2.87 11.07
N THR A 69 -2.06 -3.28 12.23
CA THR A 69 -1.59 -2.77 13.53
C THR A 69 -0.53 -3.72 14.07
N VAL A 70 0.62 -3.15 14.42
CA VAL A 70 1.74 -3.90 14.99
C VAL A 70 1.36 -4.43 16.37
N GLY A 71 1.35 -5.73 16.50
CA GLY A 71 1.22 -6.44 17.78
C GLY A 71 2.54 -7.12 18.16
N LYS A 72 2.56 -7.77 19.33
CA LYS A 72 3.70 -8.55 19.81
C LYS A 72 3.24 -9.90 20.34
N TRP A 73 3.93 -10.95 19.94
CA TRP A 73 3.69 -12.31 20.45
C TRP A 73 5.00 -13.05 20.65
N GLN A 74 5.22 -13.55 21.86
CA GLN A 74 6.44 -14.29 22.27
C GLN A 74 7.76 -13.54 21.96
N GLY A 75 7.73 -12.21 22.01
CA GLY A 75 8.91 -11.40 21.73
C GLY A 75 8.97 -10.84 20.31
N ASP A 76 8.30 -11.47 19.34
CA ASP A 76 8.33 -11.07 17.93
C ASP A 76 7.20 -10.08 17.60
N LEU A 77 7.48 -9.13 16.72
CA LEU A 77 6.47 -8.26 16.13
C LEU A 77 5.60 -9.06 15.16
N GLN A 78 4.30 -8.81 15.18
CA GLN A 78 3.37 -9.46 14.28
C GLN A 78 2.24 -8.55 13.82
N PHE A 79 1.70 -8.86 12.63
CA PHE A 79 0.36 -8.46 12.24
C PHE A 79 -0.61 -9.64 12.40
N THR A 80 -1.80 -9.35 12.92
CA THR A 80 -2.90 -10.33 12.96
C THR A 80 -3.93 -9.93 11.92
N HIS A 81 -4.20 -10.81 10.97
CA HIS A 81 -5.05 -10.55 9.80
C HIS A 81 -4.72 -9.25 9.07
N PRO A 82 -3.44 -9.05 8.63
CA PRO A 82 -3.11 -7.88 7.86
C PRO A 82 -3.82 -7.88 6.51
N ASP A 83 -4.03 -6.68 5.98
CA ASP A 83 -4.30 -6.53 4.56
C ASP A 83 -3.03 -6.86 3.78
N CYS A 84 -3.16 -7.69 2.74
CA CYS A 84 -2.03 -8.16 1.94
C CYS A 84 -2.25 -7.84 0.47
N HIS A 85 -1.24 -7.28 -0.15
CA HIS A 85 -1.18 -7.10 -1.60
C HIS A 85 0.13 -7.64 -2.14
N VAL A 86 0.06 -8.72 -2.92
CA VAL A 86 1.22 -9.31 -3.60
C VAL A 86 1.54 -8.48 -4.83
N ILE A 87 2.81 -8.12 -4.97
CA ILE A 87 3.34 -7.41 -6.12
C ILE A 87 3.64 -8.46 -7.19
N THR A 88 2.90 -8.43 -8.30
CA THR A 88 3.14 -9.33 -9.45
C THR A 88 4.03 -8.64 -10.46
N GLY A 89 4.75 -9.41 -11.30
CA GLY A 89 5.77 -8.90 -12.22
C GLY A 89 5.32 -7.83 -13.24
N ASP A 90 4.03 -7.71 -13.51
CA ASP A 90 3.46 -6.59 -14.28
C ASP A 90 3.41 -5.27 -13.49
N ASP A 91 3.66 -5.34 -12.18
CA ASP A 91 3.74 -4.21 -11.26
C ASP A 91 5.20 -3.83 -10.93
N ASP A 92 6.19 -4.16 -11.78
CA ASP A 92 7.63 -3.86 -11.57
C ASP A 92 7.95 -2.38 -11.32
N ASP A 93 7.04 -1.49 -11.66
CA ASP A 93 7.09 -0.07 -11.27
C ASP A 93 7.00 0.15 -9.74
N TRP A 94 6.50 -0.83 -8.98
CA TRP A 94 6.25 -0.69 -7.53
C TRP A 94 7.50 -0.76 -6.67
N ALA A 95 8.52 -1.49 -7.09
CA ALA A 95 9.79 -1.59 -6.34
C ALA A 95 10.57 -0.25 -6.39
N ARG A 96 10.21 0.63 -7.30
CA ARG A 96 10.81 1.95 -7.51
C ARG A 96 9.83 3.11 -7.34
N ALA A 97 8.53 2.85 -7.37
CA ALA A 97 7.49 3.87 -7.32
C ALA A 97 7.14 4.27 -5.89
N LEU A 98 6.82 5.55 -5.73
CA LEU A 98 6.16 6.06 -4.55
C LEU A 98 4.71 5.55 -4.54
N VAL A 99 4.39 4.70 -3.58
CA VAL A 99 3.05 4.12 -3.45
C VAL A 99 2.18 5.00 -2.57
N PRO A 100 1.10 5.58 -3.10
CA PRO A 100 0.18 6.35 -2.28
C PRO A 100 -0.56 5.43 -1.30
N ILE A 101 -0.55 5.80 -0.02
CA ILE A 101 -1.28 5.10 1.04
C ILE A 101 -2.53 5.88 1.36
N TYR A 102 -3.68 5.24 1.25
CA TYR A 102 -4.97 5.84 1.54
C TYR A 102 -5.42 5.49 2.97
N PRO A 103 -6.05 6.43 3.69
CA PRO A 103 -6.67 6.12 4.97
C PRO A 103 -7.69 4.99 4.80
N ALA A 104 -7.47 3.88 5.48
CA ALA A 104 -8.39 2.75 5.47
C ALA A 104 -9.46 2.91 6.56
N SER A 105 -10.66 2.40 6.32
CA SER A 105 -11.70 2.21 7.32
C SER A 105 -11.84 0.73 7.70
N LYS A 106 -12.77 0.41 8.60
CA LYS A 106 -13.07 -0.97 8.97
C LYS A 106 -13.56 -1.80 7.77
N ASP A 107 -14.31 -1.15 6.88
CA ASP A 107 -15.03 -1.81 5.79
C ASP A 107 -14.36 -1.63 4.43
N VAL A 108 -13.43 -0.66 4.30
CA VAL A 108 -12.74 -0.35 3.04
C VAL A 108 -11.24 -0.27 3.30
N SER A 109 -10.51 -1.23 2.76
CA SER A 109 -9.05 -1.24 2.85
C SER A 109 -8.41 -0.21 1.92
N SER A 110 -7.19 0.23 2.25
CA SER A 110 -6.38 1.14 1.42
C SER A 110 -6.25 0.64 -0.03
N TRP A 111 -6.18 -0.68 -0.22
CA TRP A 111 -6.07 -1.32 -1.53
C TRP A 111 -7.30 -1.20 -2.40
N VAL A 112 -8.48 -1.31 -1.80
CA VAL A 112 -9.74 -1.11 -2.53
C VAL A 112 -9.80 0.31 -3.07
N ILE A 113 -9.43 1.29 -2.24
CA ILE A 113 -9.37 2.70 -2.66
C ILE A 113 -8.34 2.86 -3.79
N GLN A 114 -7.14 2.34 -3.60
CA GLN A 114 -6.06 2.45 -4.58
C GLN A 114 -6.43 1.81 -5.92
N LYS A 115 -7.00 0.61 -5.90
CA LYS A 115 -7.45 -0.08 -7.12
C LYS A 115 -8.53 0.74 -7.84
N SER A 116 -9.46 1.33 -7.10
CA SER A 116 -10.50 2.18 -7.67
C SER A 116 -9.91 3.45 -8.30
N VAL A 117 -8.97 4.10 -7.62
CA VAL A 117 -8.25 5.27 -8.15
C VAL A 117 -7.44 4.89 -9.38
N LYS A 118 -6.69 3.77 -9.34
CA LYS A 118 -5.91 3.28 -10.50
C LYS A 118 -6.82 3.01 -11.71
N LEU A 119 -8.00 2.43 -11.48
CA LEU A 119 -8.98 2.18 -12.54
C LEU A 119 -9.51 3.49 -13.15
N LEU A 120 -9.88 4.46 -12.31
CA LEU A 120 -10.36 5.77 -12.76
C LEU A 120 -9.31 6.52 -13.58
N LEU A 121 -8.06 6.56 -13.08
CA LEU A 121 -6.97 7.28 -13.74
C LEU A 121 -6.40 6.52 -14.95
N GLY A 122 -6.61 5.20 -15.03
CA GLY A 122 -6.07 4.33 -16.07
C GLY A 122 -7.01 4.05 -17.24
N ALA A 123 -8.28 4.40 -17.13
CA ALA A 123 -9.29 4.13 -18.15
C ALA A 123 -9.08 4.99 -19.40
N GLY A 124 -8.14 4.58 -20.25
CA GLY A 124 -8.03 5.03 -21.63
C GLY A 124 -7.65 6.51 -21.85
N GLY A 125 -7.03 7.18 -20.87
CA GLY A 125 -6.60 8.59 -21.04
C GLY A 125 -7.71 9.62 -20.88
N GLY A 126 -8.98 9.21 -20.79
CA GLY A 126 -10.13 10.13 -20.72
C GLY A 126 -10.29 10.91 -19.41
N PHE A 127 -9.55 10.54 -18.34
CA PHE A 127 -9.65 11.24 -17.06
C PHE A 127 -9.34 12.74 -17.18
N ALA A 128 -8.28 13.10 -17.90
CA ALA A 128 -7.88 14.49 -18.09
C ALA A 128 -8.94 15.32 -18.85
N GLU A 129 -9.71 14.68 -19.73
CA GLU A 129 -10.78 15.33 -20.50
C GLU A 129 -12.06 15.50 -19.65
N LEU A 130 -12.25 14.65 -18.65
CA LEU A 130 -13.43 14.70 -17.76
C LEU A 130 -13.28 15.72 -16.63
N VAL A 131 -12.04 16.09 -16.28
CA VAL A 131 -11.76 16.97 -15.15
C VAL A 131 -11.52 18.39 -15.65
N HIS A 132 -12.50 19.27 -15.45
CA HIS A 132 -12.35 20.69 -15.73
C HIS A 132 -11.52 21.38 -14.63
N ASP A 133 -10.52 22.16 -15.05
CA ASP A 133 -9.72 22.97 -14.12
C ASP A 133 -10.44 24.28 -13.82
N PRO A 134 -10.80 24.57 -12.55
CA PRO A 134 -11.48 25.81 -12.19
C PRO A 134 -10.56 27.04 -12.23
N LEU A 135 -9.23 26.85 -12.27
CA LEU A 135 -8.29 27.97 -12.35
C LEU A 135 -7.97 28.31 -13.80
N PRO A 136 -8.07 29.59 -14.19
CA PRO A 136 -7.61 30.07 -15.48
C PRO A 136 -6.13 29.82 -15.73
N ASP A 137 -5.76 29.63 -17.00
CA ASP A 137 -4.38 29.29 -17.41
C ASP A 137 -3.36 30.34 -17.01
N ASP A 138 -3.73 31.64 -17.11
CA ASP A 138 -2.87 32.77 -16.72
C ASP A 138 -2.57 32.79 -15.21
N ILE A 139 -3.54 32.42 -14.38
CA ILE A 139 -3.37 32.30 -12.94
C ILE A 139 -2.44 31.13 -12.62
N ARG A 140 -2.67 29.97 -13.26
CA ARG A 140 -1.79 28.80 -13.07
C ARG A 140 -0.36 29.09 -13.48
N ALA A 141 -0.16 29.70 -14.64
CA ALA A 141 1.16 30.07 -15.13
C ALA A 141 1.86 31.07 -14.20
N ARG A 142 1.16 32.08 -13.69
CA ARG A 142 1.69 33.09 -12.76
C ARG A 142 2.20 32.49 -11.46
N HIS A 143 1.54 31.45 -10.97
CA HIS A 143 1.87 30.80 -9.70
C HIS A 143 2.63 29.46 -9.86
N GLY A 144 2.99 29.08 -11.07
CA GLY A 144 3.71 27.83 -11.34
C GLY A 144 2.93 26.57 -10.96
N LEU A 145 1.59 26.63 -11.06
CA LEU A 145 0.73 25.54 -10.63
C LEU A 145 0.45 24.56 -11.77
N LEU A 146 0.41 23.27 -11.43
CA LEU A 146 -0.06 22.22 -12.34
C LEU A 146 -1.54 22.43 -12.67
N SER A 147 -1.99 21.90 -13.82
CA SER A 147 -3.43 21.73 -14.05
C SER A 147 -4.03 20.76 -13.02
N LEU A 148 -5.32 20.90 -12.72
CA LEU A 148 -6.00 20.00 -11.78
C LEU A 148 -5.90 18.53 -12.21
N PRO A 149 -6.13 18.14 -13.48
CA PRO A 149 -5.92 16.78 -13.94
C PRO A 149 -4.49 16.28 -13.72
N ALA A 150 -3.47 17.09 -14.04
CA ALA A 150 -2.07 16.73 -13.86
C ALA A 150 -1.73 16.55 -12.37
N ALA A 151 -2.19 17.46 -11.51
CA ALA A 151 -1.96 17.35 -10.07
C ALA A 151 -2.63 16.10 -9.47
N LEU A 152 -3.83 15.75 -9.91
CA LEU A 152 -4.52 14.54 -9.48
C LEU A 152 -3.80 13.27 -9.97
N LEU A 153 -3.25 13.28 -11.18
CA LEU A 153 -2.44 12.17 -11.67
C LEU A 153 -1.15 12.03 -10.86
N ASP A 154 -0.41 13.12 -10.66
CA ASP A 154 0.88 13.10 -9.96
C ASP A 154 0.74 12.72 -8.48
N ILE A 155 -0.31 13.17 -7.79
CA ILE A 155 -0.51 12.82 -6.37
C ILE A 155 -0.87 11.34 -6.17
N HIS A 156 -1.53 10.73 -7.15
CA HIS A 156 -1.99 9.34 -7.08
C HIS A 156 -1.08 8.34 -7.83
N ARG A 157 -0.21 8.82 -8.72
CA ARG A 157 0.75 8.02 -9.48
C ARG A 157 2.10 8.76 -9.59
N PRO A 158 2.69 9.17 -8.48
CA PRO A 158 3.94 9.92 -8.50
C PRO A 158 5.08 9.03 -9.01
N THR A 159 5.96 9.62 -9.84
CA THR A 159 7.20 8.98 -10.27
C THR A 159 8.36 9.42 -9.36
N THR A 160 8.27 10.65 -8.85
CA THR A 160 9.29 11.25 -7.97
C THR A 160 8.65 11.96 -6.77
N MET A 161 9.44 12.26 -5.73
CA MET A 161 8.97 13.10 -4.62
C MET A 161 8.63 14.52 -5.07
N GLU A 162 9.33 15.04 -6.09
CA GLU A 162 9.03 16.35 -6.65
C GLU A 162 7.62 16.41 -7.27
N ASP A 163 7.18 15.32 -7.92
CA ASP A 163 5.80 15.22 -8.42
C ASP A 163 4.79 15.34 -7.28
N VAL A 164 5.05 14.66 -6.14
CA VAL A 164 4.19 14.74 -4.96
C VAL A 164 4.12 16.18 -4.41
N GLU A 165 5.26 16.85 -4.32
CA GLU A 165 5.34 18.21 -3.78
C GLU A 165 4.60 19.21 -4.68
N ARG A 166 4.82 19.15 -6.01
CA ARG A 166 4.12 20.00 -6.98
C ARG A 166 2.62 19.76 -7.00
N ALA A 167 2.21 18.49 -6.97
CA ALA A 167 0.80 18.13 -6.91
C ALA A 167 0.15 18.60 -5.60
N ALA A 168 0.82 18.38 -4.47
CA ALA A 168 0.34 18.85 -3.16
C ALA A 168 0.27 20.38 -3.09
N HIS A 169 1.18 21.10 -3.73
CA HIS A 169 1.13 22.57 -3.82
C HIS A 169 -0.10 23.05 -4.60
N ARG A 170 -0.49 22.32 -5.64
CA ARG A 170 -1.68 22.64 -6.44
C ARG A 170 -2.99 22.31 -5.72
N LEU A 171 -3.00 21.29 -4.88
CA LEU A 171 -4.22 20.74 -4.25
C LEU A 171 -4.50 21.30 -2.84
N LYS A 172 -3.62 22.10 -2.28
CA LYS A 172 -3.80 22.82 -1.02
C LYS A 172 -4.42 24.19 -1.24
#